data_8b9c81a20601597964a9c3e6ce022f9f
#
_entry.id   8b9c81a20601597964a9c3e6ce022f9f
#
_cell.length_a   1.000
_cell.length_b   1.000
_cell.length_c   1.000
_cell.angle_alpha   90.00
_cell.angle_beta   90.00
_cell.angle_gamma   90.00
#
_symmetry.space_group_name_H-M   'P 1'
#
loop_
_entity.id
_entity.type
_entity.pdbx_description
1 polymer ?
#
loop_
_entity_poly.entity_id
_entity_poly.type
_entity_poly.pdbx_seq_one_letter_code
_entity_poly.pdbx_strand_id
1 'polypeptide(L)'
;MAVTNLQAQYSAVRTNALGWLVATPNIGLDIAVSPRWSVEGCTYWNPVKTNDFRTAAWGASLGARYWRFEPHVGKFLGIHAAGGRYDAGGKIWHYEGFFTGLGVSYGYSWLLKTRWNLTAEAGIGCFYSQDNRQKYTYPNCEDIFIFHYRRIVVAPSRCEISVSYLF
;
A
#
# COMPACT_ATOMS: atom_id res chain seq x y z
N MET A 1 12.26 -38.90 17.25
CA MET A 1 12.17 -38.60 15.80
C MET A 1 12.10 -37.08 15.68
N ALA A 2 13.18 -36.49 15.26
CA ALA A 2 13.22 -35.05 14.98
C ALA A 2 12.51 -34.83 13.65
N VAL A 3 11.35 -34.20 13.68
CA VAL A 3 10.72 -33.66 12.48
C VAL A 3 11.59 -32.50 12.04
N THR A 4 12.48 -32.73 11.13
CA THR A 4 13.16 -31.68 10.40
C THR A 4 12.06 -30.94 9.61
N ASN A 5 11.64 -29.80 10.13
CA ASN A 5 10.84 -28.88 9.36
C ASN A 5 11.64 -28.51 8.11
N LEU A 6 11.22 -29.04 6.99
CA LEU A 6 11.56 -28.50 5.67
C LEU A 6 11.00 -27.07 5.64
N GLN A 7 11.77 -26.13 6.11
CA GLN A 7 11.50 -24.71 5.97
C GLN A 7 11.87 -24.32 4.55
N ALA A 8 11.04 -24.71 3.60
CA ALA A 8 11.15 -24.24 2.24
C ALA A 8 10.65 -22.79 2.17
N GLN A 9 11.57 -21.87 1.96
CA GLN A 9 11.37 -20.50 1.46
C GLN A 9 10.13 -19.77 2.01
N TYR A 10 10.23 -19.30 3.26
CA TYR A 10 9.11 -18.66 3.93
C TYR A 10 9.13 -17.13 3.89
N SER A 11 10.09 -16.55 3.19
CA SER A 11 10.24 -15.09 3.11
C SER A 11 10.32 -14.64 1.67
N ALA A 12 9.68 -13.54 1.37
CA ALA A 12 9.71 -12.91 0.06
C ALA A 12 9.93 -11.40 0.18
N VAL A 13 10.77 -10.86 -0.68
CA VAL A 13 10.82 -9.42 -0.96
C VAL A 13 9.94 -9.16 -2.16
N ARG A 14 9.10 -8.15 -2.10
CA ARG A 14 8.20 -7.78 -3.18
C ARG A 14 8.25 -6.30 -3.53
N THR A 15 7.90 -6.00 -4.77
CA THR A 15 7.67 -4.63 -5.24
C THR A 15 6.46 -4.60 -6.16
N ASN A 16 5.66 -3.54 -6.08
CA ASN A 16 4.48 -3.34 -6.90
C ASN A 16 4.83 -2.57 -8.17
N ALA A 17 4.69 -3.19 -9.32
CA ALA A 17 4.98 -2.60 -10.62
C ALA A 17 4.05 -1.42 -10.94
N LEU A 18 2.78 -1.47 -10.56
CA LEU A 18 1.85 -0.35 -10.76
C LEU A 18 2.28 0.89 -9.97
N GLY A 19 2.85 0.71 -8.77
CA GLY A 19 3.40 1.82 -7.99
C GLY A 19 4.53 2.54 -8.73
N TRP A 20 5.42 1.79 -9.36
CA TRP A 20 6.50 2.37 -10.16
C TRP A 20 5.99 3.16 -11.37
N LEU A 21 4.92 2.70 -12.03
CA LEU A 21 4.32 3.41 -13.16
C LEU A 21 3.75 4.79 -12.76
N VAL A 22 3.33 4.95 -11.50
CA VAL A 22 2.83 6.23 -10.96
C VAL A 22 3.86 6.94 -10.09
N ALA A 23 5.14 6.71 -10.33
CA ALA A 23 6.26 7.30 -9.61
C ALA A 23 6.19 7.11 -8.07
N THR A 24 5.63 5.99 -7.64
CA THR A 24 5.52 5.59 -6.23
C THR A 24 6.34 4.32 -5.99
N PRO A 25 7.68 4.41 -5.92
CA PRO A 25 8.51 3.28 -5.53
C PRO A 25 8.04 2.71 -4.20
N ASN A 26 8.14 1.41 -4.11
CA ASN A 26 7.67 0.66 -2.94
C ASN A 26 8.50 -0.60 -2.76
N ILE A 27 8.62 -1.02 -1.53
CA ILE A 27 9.25 -2.28 -1.16
C ILE A 27 8.45 -2.92 -0.03
N GLY A 28 8.26 -4.22 -0.13
CA GLY A 28 7.58 -5.01 0.88
C GLY A 28 8.31 -6.29 1.21
N LEU A 29 8.03 -6.76 2.41
CA LEU A 29 8.45 -8.07 2.92
C LEU A 29 7.19 -8.89 3.20
N ASP A 30 7.24 -10.16 2.90
CA ASP A 30 6.17 -11.12 3.18
C ASP A 30 6.81 -12.38 3.80
N ILE A 31 6.37 -12.74 4.99
CA ILE A 31 6.94 -13.83 5.78
C ILE A 31 5.84 -14.84 6.08
N ALA A 32 6.00 -16.07 5.64
CA ALA A 32 5.11 -17.15 6.00
C ALA A 32 5.34 -17.54 7.47
N VAL A 33 4.30 -17.37 8.28
CA VAL A 33 4.32 -17.69 9.72
C VAL A 33 3.65 -19.03 10.03
N SER A 34 2.90 -19.58 9.08
CA SER A 34 2.18 -20.85 9.20
C SER A 34 1.94 -21.43 7.81
N PRO A 35 1.59 -22.71 7.68
CA PRO A 35 1.30 -23.36 6.39
C PRO A 35 0.24 -22.67 5.53
N ARG A 36 -0.57 -21.78 6.11
CA ARG A 36 -1.61 -21.03 5.40
C ARG A 36 -1.64 -19.54 5.69
N TRP A 37 -0.70 -19.05 6.51
CA TRP A 37 -0.68 -17.65 6.90
C TRP A 37 0.68 -17.02 6.61
N SER A 38 0.64 -15.84 6.03
CA SER A 38 1.80 -14.97 5.95
C SER A 38 1.50 -13.58 6.50
N VAL A 39 2.52 -12.92 7.00
CA VAL A 39 2.47 -11.52 7.47
C VAL A 39 3.30 -10.68 6.53
N GLU A 40 2.78 -9.55 6.16
CA GLU A 40 3.43 -8.65 5.22
C GLU A 40 3.60 -7.25 5.79
N GLY A 41 4.66 -6.60 5.36
CA GLY A 41 4.87 -5.17 5.56
C GLY A 41 5.31 -4.53 4.26
N CYS A 42 4.81 -3.35 3.95
CA CYS A 42 5.19 -2.61 2.76
C CYS A 42 5.32 -1.13 3.05
N THR A 43 6.28 -0.48 2.41
CA THR A 43 6.46 0.98 2.44
C THR A 43 6.30 1.55 1.04
N TYR A 44 5.71 2.73 0.96
CA TYR A 44 5.43 3.46 -0.27
C TYR A 44 5.99 4.88 -0.14
N TRP A 45 6.59 5.36 -1.20
CA TRP A 45 7.12 6.71 -1.25
C TRP A 45 6.89 7.34 -2.61
N ASN A 46 6.17 8.45 -2.65
CA ASN A 46 5.98 9.26 -3.85
C ASN A 46 6.66 10.62 -3.65
N PRO A 47 7.77 10.89 -4.34
CA PRO A 47 8.51 12.13 -4.18
C PRO A 47 8.02 13.28 -5.08
N VAL A 48 6.98 13.09 -5.89
CA VAL A 48 6.61 14.03 -6.95
C VAL A 48 6.08 15.34 -6.38
N LYS A 49 6.89 16.37 -6.52
CA LYS A 49 6.55 17.76 -6.18
C LYS A 49 6.99 18.67 -7.33
N THR A 50 6.03 19.24 -8.04
CA THR A 50 6.24 20.28 -9.05
C THR A 50 5.49 21.55 -8.65
N ASN A 51 5.83 22.70 -9.24
CA ASN A 51 5.15 23.95 -8.94
C ASN A 51 3.65 23.93 -9.28
N ASP A 52 3.27 23.13 -10.26
CA ASP A 52 1.90 23.04 -10.79
C ASP A 52 1.12 21.83 -10.28
N PHE A 53 1.83 20.80 -9.79
CA PHE A 53 1.23 19.53 -9.39
C PHE A 53 2.06 18.87 -8.29
N ARG A 54 1.41 18.51 -7.20
CA ARG A 54 2.03 17.84 -6.05
C ARG A 54 1.25 16.57 -5.73
N THR A 55 1.96 15.46 -5.64
CA THR A 55 1.44 14.17 -5.19
C THR A 55 2.40 13.47 -4.23
N ALA A 56 3.18 14.27 -3.52
CA ALA A 56 4.11 13.70 -2.58
C ALA A 56 3.37 12.96 -1.46
N ALA A 57 3.75 11.73 -1.25
CA ALA A 57 3.17 10.91 -0.21
C ALA A 57 4.19 9.90 0.29
N TRP A 58 4.08 9.54 1.54
CA TRP A 58 4.77 8.39 2.08
C TRP A 58 3.85 7.65 3.02
N GLY A 59 3.99 6.34 3.06
CA GLY A 59 3.14 5.52 3.89
C GLY A 59 3.70 4.12 4.07
N ALA A 60 3.06 3.41 4.98
CA ALA A 60 3.35 2.02 5.23
C ALA A 60 2.05 1.23 5.40
N SER A 61 2.12 -0.05 5.13
CA SER A 61 1.06 -0.99 5.41
C SER A 61 1.61 -2.24 6.08
N LEU A 62 0.80 -2.79 6.96
CA LEU A 62 1.02 -4.08 7.61
C LEU A 62 -0.22 -4.92 7.41
N GLY A 63 -0.04 -6.20 7.14
CA GLY A 63 -1.17 -7.09 6.89
C GLY A 63 -0.87 -8.54 7.15
N ALA A 64 -1.92 -9.35 7.08
CA ALA A 64 -1.84 -10.79 7.11
C ALA A 64 -2.64 -11.35 5.94
N ARG A 65 -2.13 -12.41 5.32
CA ARG A 65 -2.74 -13.11 4.20
C ARG A 65 -3.06 -14.54 4.59
N TYR A 66 -4.25 -14.97 4.30
CA TYR A 66 -4.69 -16.34 4.42
C TYR A 66 -4.69 -17.00 3.04
N TRP A 67 -3.88 -18.02 2.86
CA TRP A 67 -3.69 -18.75 1.63
C TRP A 67 -4.55 -20.01 1.60
N ARG A 68 -5.13 -20.30 0.46
CA ARG A 68 -5.97 -21.48 0.32
C ARG A 68 -5.18 -22.78 0.40
N PHE A 69 -3.95 -22.76 -0.11
CA PHE A 69 -3.05 -23.93 -0.15
C PHE A 69 -1.79 -23.63 0.64
N GLU A 70 -0.78 -23.06 0.02
CA GLU A 70 0.51 -22.75 0.59
C GLU A 70 0.80 -21.25 0.46
N PRO A 71 1.60 -20.67 1.35
CA PRO A 71 2.02 -19.28 1.24
C PRO A 71 2.70 -19.00 -0.11
N HIS A 72 2.42 -17.82 -0.64
CA HIS A 72 2.94 -17.33 -1.92
C HIS A 72 2.44 -18.04 -3.19
N VAL A 73 1.50 -18.98 -3.10
CA VAL A 73 0.95 -19.68 -4.28
C VAL A 73 -0.58 -19.71 -4.25
N GLY A 74 -1.19 -19.34 -5.37
CA GLY A 74 -2.64 -19.45 -5.58
C GLY A 74 -3.43 -18.31 -4.97
N LYS A 75 -4.67 -18.59 -4.60
CA LYS A 75 -5.64 -17.62 -4.08
C LYS A 75 -5.40 -17.32 -2.63
N PHE A 76 -5.55 -16.05 -2.26
CA PHE A 76 -5.48 -15.62 -0.87
C PHE A 76 -6.50 -14.52 -0.55
N LEU A 77 -6.82 -14.42 0.72
CA LEU A 77 -7.54 -13.31 1.33
C LEU A 77 -6.59 -12.56 2.25
N GLY A 78 -6.59 -11.24 2.19
CA GLY A 78 -5.76 -10.38 3.02
C GLY A 78 -6.59 -9.45 3.89
N ILE A 79 -6.04 -9.16 5.07
CA ILE A 79 -6.46 -8.04 5.92
C ILE A 79 -5.24 -7.17 6.13
N HIS A 80 -5.41 -5.86 6.11
CA HIS A 80 -4.29 -4.95 6.27
C HIS A 80 -4.69 -3.64 6.93
N ALA A 81 -3.75 -3.07 7.65
CA ALA A 81 -3.77 -1.70 8.11
C ALA A 81 -2.81 -0.89 7.26
N ALA A 82 -3.17 0.33 6.93
CA ALA A 82 -2.31 1.25 6.20
C ALA A 82 -2.40 2.65 6.79
N GLY A 83 -1.29 3.37 6.72
CA GLY A 83 -1.23 4.75 7.16
C GLY A 83 -0.09 5.51 6.51
N GLY A 84 -0.23 6.82 6.46
CA GLY A 84 0.78 7.67 5.85
C GLY A 84 0.42 9.14 5.87
N ARG A 85 1.29 9.93 5.25
CA ARG A 85 1.09 11.35 5.04
C ARG A 85 1.11 11.66 3.55
N TYR A 86 0.36 12.66 3.16
CA TYR A 86 0.32 13.14 1.80
C TYR A 86 0.36 14.67 1.76
N ASP A 87 0.93 15.16 0.69
CA ASP A 87 1.00 16.56 0.29
C ASP A 87 0.59 16.58 -1.19
N ALA A 88 -0.69 16.83 -1.41
CA ALA A 88 -1.30 16.75 -2.72
C ALA A 88 -1.94 18.07 -3.11
N GLY A 89 -1.85 18.44 -4.36
CA GLY A 89 -2.50 19.67 -4.80
C GLY A 89 -2.06 20.11 -6.18
N GLY A 90 -2.60 21.26 -6.57
CA GLY A 90 -2.32 21.96 -7.82
C GLY A 90 -2.18 23.46 -7.58
N LYS A 91 -2.34 24.23 -8.65
CA LYS A 91 -2.20 25.70 -8.61
C LYS A 91 -3.19 26.41 -7.68
N ILE A 92 -4.37 25.82 -7.45
CA ILE A 92 -5.49 26.47 -6.76
C ILE A 92 -5.73 25.86 -5.39
N TRP A 93 -5.63 24.56 -5.27
CA TRP A 93 -5.89 23.83 -4.03
C TRP A 93 -4.66 23.07 -3.56
N HIS A 94 -4.41 23.15 -2.27
CA HIS A 94 -3.38 22.40 -1.58
C HIS A 94 -3.97 21.61 -0.41
N TYR A 95 -3.59 20.35 -0.31
CA TYR A 95 -4.05 19.41 0.70
C TYR A 95 -2.85 18.77 1.37
N GLU A 96 -2.71 18.97 2.64
CA GLU A 96 -1.68 18.33 3.44
C GLU A 96 -2.34 17.60 4.61
N GLY A 97 -2.03 16.32 4.77
CA GLY A 97 -2.67 15.56 5.82
C GLY A 97 -2.07 14.19 6.04
N PHE A 98 -2.77 13.46 6.90
CA PHE A 98 -2.48 12.05 7.12
C PHE A 98 -3.73 11.20 6.93
N PHE A 99 -3.51 9.93 6.67
CA PHE A 99 -4.55 8.93 6.64
C PHE A 99 -4.12 7.69 7.42
N THR A 100 -5.10 7.00 7.96
CA THR A 100 -4.93 5.66 8.55
C THR A 100 -6.21 4.87 8.31
N GLY A 101 -6.09 3.57 8.13
CA GLY A 101 -7.27 2.76 7.86
C GLY A 101 -7.00 1.27 7.86
N LEU A 102 -8.07 0.54 7.71
CA LEU A 102 -8.09 -0.91 7.62
C LEU A 102 -8.75 -1.33 6.32
N GLY A 103 -8.28 -2.41 5.74
CA GLY A 103 -8.84 -2.94 4.51
C GLY A 103 -8.80 -4.45 4.45
N VAL A 104 -9.57 -4.95 3.50
CA VAL A 104 -9.56 -6.36 3.10
C VAL A 104 -9.18 -6.45 1.64
N SER A 105 -8.51 -7.51 1.27
CA SER A 105 -8.06 -7.72 -0.09
C SER A 105 -8.24 -9.17 -0.51
N TYR A 106 -8.29 -9.36 -1.80
CA TYR A 106 -8.29 -10.65 -2.45
C TYR A 106 -7.26 -10.64 -3.57
N GLY A 107 -6.52 -11.73 -3.69
CA GLY A 107 -5.50 -11.81 -4.71
C GLY A 107 -5.20 -13.23 -5.16
N TYR A 108 -4.36 -13.28 -6.17
CA TYR A 108 -3.84 -14.51 -6.74
C TYR A 108 -2.34 -14.37 -7.01
N SER A 109 -1.57 -15.37 -6.63
CA SER A 109 -0.13 -15.43 -6.85
C SER A 109 0.22 -16.58 -7.79
N TRP A 110 0.92 -16.26 -8.87
CA TRP A 110 1.46 -17.23 -9.85
C TRP A 110 2.94 -17.45 -9.58
N LEU A 111 3.32 -18.69 -9.42
CA LEU A 111 4.73 -19.08 -9.38
C LEU A 111 5.27 -19.08 -10.82
N LEU A 112 6.12 -18.13 -11.17
CA LEU A 112 6.73 -18.04 -12.51
C LEU A 112 7.95 -18.95 -12.64
N LYS A 113 8.77 -18.98 -11.58
CA LYS A 113 9.97 -19.83 -11.46
C LYS A 113 10.15 -20.20 -10.00
N THR A 114 11.13 -21.04 -9.71
CA THR A 114 11.41 -21.56 -8.36
C THR A 114 11.46 -20.48 -7.27
N ARG A 115 11.86 -19.25 -7.60
CA ARG A 115 12.00 -18.13 -6.65
C ARG A 115 11.28 -16.84 -7.05
N TRP A 116 10.54 -16.85 -8.15
CA TRP A 116 9.87 -15.66 -8.65
C TRP A 116 8.37 -15.86 -8.72
N ASN A 117 7.64 -14.97 -8.09
CA ASN A 117 6.19 -14.90 -8.12
C ASN A 117 5.70 -13.61 -8.74
N LEU A 118 4.59 -13.72 -9.44
CA LEU A 118 3.77 -12.59 -9.86
C LEU A 118 2.47 -12.64 -9.05
N THR A 119 2.10 -11.54 -8.42
CA THR A 119 0.88 -11.48 -7.61
C THR A 119 0.01 -10.33 -8.08
N ALA A 120 -1.27 -10.59 -8.30
CA ALA A 120 -2.28 -9.58 -8.51
C ALA A 120 -3.20 -9.53 -7.29
N GLU A 121 -3.42 -8.34 -6.76
CA GLU A 121 -4.21 -8.11 -5.55
C GLU A 121 -5.08 -6.88 -5.70
N ALA A 122 -6.35 -6.99 -5.30
CA ALA A 122 -7.28 -5.87 -5.22
C ALA A 122 -7.94 -5.86 -3.83
N GLY A 123 -8.16 -4.67 -3.29
CA GLY A 123 -8.72 -4.52 -1.96
C GLY A 123 -9.53 -3.25 -1.79
N ILE A 124 -10.39 -3.27 -0.79
CA ILE A 124 -11.19 -2.15 -0.35
C ILE A 124 -10.97 -1.91 1.14
N GLY A 125 -11.01 -0.66 1.55
CA GLY A 125 -10.77 -0.30 2.94
C GLY A 125 -11.55 0.92 3.39
N CYS A 126 -11.59 1.09 4.70
CA CYS A 126 -12.14 2.26 5.36
C CYS A 126 -10.99 3.06 5.96
N PHE A 127 -10.87 4.33 5.57
CA PHE A 127 -9.80 5.22 5.94
C PHE A 127 -10.33 6.43 6.70
N TYR A 128 -9.69 6.72 7.81
CA TYR A 128 -9.79 8.00 8.47
C TYR A 128 -8.71 8.92 7.91
N SER A 129 -9.12 10.09 7.42
CA SER A 129 -8.22 11.12 6.92
C SER A 129 -8.47 12.44 7.64
N GLN A 130 -7.38 13.10 8.00
CA GLN A 130 -7.41 14.46 8.51
C GLN A 130 -6.47 15.29 7.65
N ASP A 131 -7.01 16.33 7.04
CA ASP A 131 -6.28 17.21 6.11
C ASP A 131 -6.49 18.67 6.45
N ASN A 132 -5.47 19.46 6.20
CA ASN A 132 -5.51 20.91 6.13
C ASN A 132 -5.64 21.28 4.66
N ARG A 133 -6.59 22.17 4.35
CA ARG A 133 -6.85 22.61 2.99
C ARG A 133 -6.54 24.07 2.86
N GLN A 134 -5.79 24.40 1.83
CA GLN A 134 -5.47 25.76 1.48
C GLN A 134 -5.94 26.02 0.04
N LYS A 135 -6.67 27.09 -0.15
CA LYS A 135 -7.04 27.59 -1.47
C LYS A 135 -6.27 28.85 -1.76
N TYR A 136 -5.45 28.83 -2.80
CA TYR A 136 -4.78 30.03 -3.30
C TYR A 136 -5.74 30.81 -4.19
N THR A 137 -6.07 32.04 -3.82
CA THR A 137 -6.90 32.94 -4.63
C THR A 137 -6.02 34.03 -5.21
N TYR A 138 -6.07 34.27 -6.50
CA TYR A 138 -5.26 35.26 -7.23
C TYR A 138 -5.87 36.65 -7.17
N PRO A 139 -5.12 37.74 -7.29
CA PRO A 139 -4.02 38.27 -6.50
C PRO A 139 -4.44 39.34 -5.50
N ASN A 140 -5.38 39.32 -4.73
CA ASN A 140 -5.75 40.28 -3.64
C ASN A 140 -6.92 39.80 -2.78
N CYS A 141 -7.21 38.52 -2.74
CA CYS A 141 -8.18 37.95 -1.81
C CYS A 141 -7.46 37.16 -0.75
N GLU A 142 -7.96 37.21 0.47
CA GLU A 142 -7.44 36.42 1.58
C GLU A 142 -7.48 34.92 1.24
N ASP A 143 -6.39 34.22 1.47
CA ASP A 143 -6.31 32.79 1.30
C ASP A 143 -7.31 32.10 2.23
N ILE A 144 -8.10 31.19 1.70
CA ILE A 144 -9.05 30.41 2.51
C ILE A 144 -8.31 29.20 3.06
N PHE A 145 -8.19 29.15 4.39
CA PHE A 145 -7.63 28.03 5.12
C PHE A 145 -8.74 27.26 5.83
N ILE A 146 -8.78 25.94 5.60
CA ILE A 146 -9.62 25.02 6.37
C ILE A 146 -8.69 24.09 7.12
N PHE A 147 -8.64 24.24 8.45
CA PHE A 147 -7.82 23.42 9.30
C PHE A 147 -8.59 22.22 9.84
N HIS A 148 -7.89 21.08 9.99
CA HIS A 148 -8.40 19.89 10.66
C HIS A 148 -9.71 19.32 10.05
N TYR A 149 -9.82 19.36 8.74
CA TYR A 149 -10.94 18.68 8.08
C TYR A 149 -10.81 17.17 8.23
N ARG A 150 -11.79 16.57 8.88
CA ARG A 150 -11.81 15.13 9.19
C ARG A 150 -12.87 14.43 8.38
N ARG A 151 -12.52 13.26 7.85
CA ARG A 151 -13.47 12.43 7.09
C ARG A 151 -13.13 10.95 7.21
N ILE A 152 -14.18 10.14 7.09
CA ILE A 152 -14.06 8.70 6.89
C ILE A 152 -14.40 8.43 5.45
N VAL A 153 -13.55 7.68 4.74
CA VAL A 153 -13.70 7.39 3.33
C VAL A 153 -13.56 5.90 3.10
N VAL A 154 -14.51 5.33 2.38
CA VAL A 154 -14.37 3.97 1.85
C VAL A 154 -13.77 4.09 0.46
N ALA A 155 -12.63 3.47 0.25
CA ALA A 155 -11.87 3.60 -1.00
C ALA A 155 -11.13 2.30 -1.34
N PRO A 156 -10.69 2.11 -2.59
CA PRO A 156 -9.75 1.06 -2.92
C PRO A 156 -8.50 1.19 -2.03
N SER A 157 -8.21 0.13 -1.27
CA SER A 157 -7.08 0.10 -0.34
C SER A 157 -5.84 -0.52 -0.96
N ARG A 158 -6.04 -1.36 -1.98
CA ARG A 158 -4.99 -2.01 -2.75
C ARG A 158 -5.39 -2.18 -4.20
N CYS A 159 -4.43 -1.93 -5.08
CA CYS A 159 -4.45 -2.31 -6.47
C CYS A 159 -3.00 -2.59 -6.85
N GLU A 160 -2.62 -3.85 -6.84
CA GLU A 160 -1.23 -4.25 -6.97
C GLU A 160 -1.04 -5.32 -8.04
N ILE A 161 -0.03 -5.11 -8.87
CA ILE A 161 0.61 -6.17 -9.65
C ILE A 161 2.05 -6.19 -9.18
N SER A 162 2.38 -7.15 -8.32
CA SER A 162 3.67 -7.19 -7.66
C SER A 162 4.50 -8.39 -8.10
N VAL A 163 5.80 -8.16 -8.21
CA VAL A 163 6.81 -9.19 -8.41
C VAL A 163 7.48 -9.45 -7.08
N SER A 164 7.63 -10.72 -6.74
CA SER A 164 8.23 -11.16 -5.48
C SER A 164 9.37 -12.13 -5.74
N TYR A 165 10.43 -11.99 -4.95
CA TYR A 165 11.55 -12.94 -4.90
C TYR A 165 11.51 -13.69 -3.57
N LEU A 166 11.48 -15.01 -3.66
CA LEU A 166 11.43 -15.95 -2.53
C LEU A 166 12.85 -16.36 -2.11
N PHE A 167 13.13 -16.40 -0.83
CA PHE A 167 14.43 -16.79 -0.28
C PHE A 167 14.31 -17.54 1.06
#